data_752faebed5a85b197f363c7ebeee4ee8
#
_entry.id   752faebed5a85b197f363c7ebeee4ee8
#
_cell.length_a   1.000
_cell.length_b   1.000
_cell.length_c   1.000
_cell.angle_alpha   90.00
_cell.angle_beta   90.00
_cell.angle_gamma   90.00
#
_symmetry.space_group_name_H-M   'P 1'
#
loop_
_entity.id
_entity.type
_entity.pdbx_description
1 polymer ?
#
loop_
_entity_poly.entity_id
_entity_poly.type
_entity_poly.pdbx_seq_one_letter_code
_entity_poly.pdbx_strand_id
1 'polypeptide(L)'
;PMHGEHRHLREHVRIATDAGIAAAVAPNGTMLDLTGDVPEVAEYVETGRLYLDGSALIGALDGVVRDRIRMALNGLVTVTLILDEADKPMGEPWVELMGLPATGRGERPLAETLEADLDEVIGRLGRKVMADDDKLEEEIRKVTRQVTMEEIGKKPEVTVVISRLMAE
;
A
#
# COMPACT_ATOMS: atom_id res chain seq x y z
N PRO A 1 -18.45 23.67 -16.79
CA PRO A 1 -17.01 23.52 -17.02
C PRO A 1 -16.65 22.03 -17.11
N MET A 2 -15.66 21.74 -17.94
CA MET A 2 -15.22 20.35 -18.15
C MET A 2 -14.44 19.73 -16.98
N HIS A 3 -13.97 20.53 -16.05
CA HIS A 3 -13.19 20.08 -14.89
C HIS A 3 -13.97 20.25 -13.61
N GLY A 4 -14.18 19.15 -12.90
CA GLY A 4 -14.90 19.13 -11.61
C GLY A 4 -14.08 19.64 -10.42
N GLU A 5 -12.92 20.28 -10.63
CA GLU A 5 -12.14 20.83 -9.54
C GLU A 5 -12.86 22.03 -8.94
N HIS A 6 -13.11 21.96 -7.63
CA HIS A 6 -13.93 22.93 -6.88
C HIS A 6 -13.42 24.38 -7.05
N ARG A 7 -12.11 24.58 -7.12
CA ARG A 7 -11.49 25.88 -7.32
C ARG A 7 -11.92 26.50 -8.66
N HIS A 8 -11.87 25.74 -9.75
CA HIS A 8 -12.29 26.20 -11.08
C HIS A 8 -13.81 26.46 -11.12
N LEU A 9 -14.61 25.61 -10.48
CA LEU A 9 -16.06 25.80 -10.42
C LEU A 9 -16.42 27.14 -9.78
N ARG A 10 -15.76 27.52 -8.69
CA ARG A 10 -15.97 28.79 -8.01
C ARG A 10 -15.64 29.99 -8.90
N GLU A 11 -14.55 29.95 -9.66
CA GLU A 11 -14.19 31.02 -10.59
C GLU A 11 -15.22 31.15 -11.72
N HIS A 12 -15.70 30.03 -12.25
CA HIS A 12 -16.77 30.07 -13.27
C HIS A 12 -18.07 30.67 -12.73
N VAL A 13 -18.45 30.34 -11.51
CA VAL A 13 -19.63 30.95 -10.86
C VAL A 13 -19.44 32.46 -10.70
N ARG A 14 -18.25 32.92 -10.27
CA ARG A 14 -17.95 34.35 -10.15
C ARG A 14 -18.09 35.07 -11.49
N ILE A 15 -17.51 34.55 -12.57
CA ILE A 15 -17.60 35.12 -13.93
C ILE A 15 -19.08 35.20 -14.37
N ALA A 16 -19.87 34.16 -14.16
CA ALA A 16 -21.28 34.14 -14.51
C ALA A 16 -22.08 35.20 -13.71
N THR A 17 -21.83 35.27 -12.40
CA THR A 17 -22.48 36.24 -11.53
C THR A 17 -22.13 37.68 -11.90
N ASP A 18 -20.86 37.97 -12.22
CA ASP A 18 -20.39 39.27 -12.69
C ASP A 18 -21.06 39.66 -14.03
N ALA A 19 -21.43 38.68 -14.85
CA ALA A 19 -22.20 38.87 -16.08
C ALA A 19 -23.74 38.93 -15.87
N GLY A 20 -24.21 38.92 -14.64
CA GLY A 20 -25.65 38.93 -14.29
C GLY A 20 -26.38 37.62 -14.55
N ILE A 21 -25.64 36.50 -14.67
CA ILE A 21 -26.22 35.15 -14.90
C ILE A 21 -26.28 34.44 -13.55
N ALA A 22 -27.45 33.91 -13.20
CA ALA A 22 -27.62 33.07 -12.02
C ALA A 22 -26.77 31.80 -12.14
N ALA A 23 -25.95 31.53 -11.14
CA ALA A 23 -25.02 30.38 -11.15
C ALA A 23 -24.76 29.85 -9.75
N ALA A 24 -24.57 28.55 -9.65
CA ALA A 24 -24.21 27.86 -8.41
C ALA A 24 -23.10 26.83 -8.62
N VAL A 25 -22.36 26.53 -7.58
CA VAL A 25 -21.39 25.43 -7.58
C VAL A 25 -22.14 24.14 -7.23
N ALA A 26 -22.04 23.13 -8.09
CA ALA A 26 -22.57 21.79 -7.86
C ALA A 26 -21.41 20.79 -7.68
N PRO A 27 -20.84 20.64 -6.47
CA PRO A 27 -19.85 19.60 -6.22
C PRO A 27 -20.52 18.21 -6.24
N ASN A 28 -19.69 17.17 -6.40
CA ASN A 28 -20.20 15.80 -6.32
C ASN A 28 -20.98 15.59 -5.01
N GLY A 29 -22.11 14.90 -5.09
CA GLY A 29 -23.01 14.68 -3.96
C GLY A 29 -24.03 15.79 -3.74
N THR A 30 -24.06 16.81 -4.60
CA THR A 30 -25.07 17.89 -4.53
C THR A 30 -26.08 17.74 -5.66
N MET A 31 -27.35 17.59 -5.31
CA MET A 31 -28.47 17.66 -6.25
C MET A 31 -29.04 19.07 -6.25
N LEU A 32 -29.14 19.70 -7.42
CA LEU A 32 -29.67 21.05 -7.56
C LEU A 32 -31.08 21.00 -8.11
N ASP A 33 -31.96 21.86 -7.55
CA ASP A 33 -33.21 22.25 -8.16
C ASP A 33 -32.93 23.43 -9.12
N LEU A 34 -33.29 23.23 -10.39
CA LEU A 34 -33.15 24.22 -11.48
C LEU A 34 -34.50 24.76 -11.95
N THR A 35 -35.58 24.51 -11.24
CA THR A 35 -36.94 24.96 -11.63
C THR A 35 -37.20 26.43 -11.30
N GLY A 36 -36.43 27.01 -10.38
CA GLY A 36 -36.47 28.42 -10.02
C GLY A 36 -35.56 29.31 -10.85
N ASP A 37 -35.57 30.61 -10.57
CA ASP A 37 -34.70 31.61 -11.24
C ASP A 37 -33.24 31.46 -10.86
N VAL A 38 -32.95 30.86 -9.69
CA VAL A 38 -31.60 30.62 -9.17
C VAL A 38 -31.46 29.14 -8.81
N PRO A 39 -30.37 28.47 -9.20
CA PRO A 39 -30.11 27.09 -8.76
C PRO A 39 -30.02 26.98 -7.23
N GLU A 40 -30.78 26.10 -6.63
CA GLU A 40 -30.79 25.84 -5.19
C GLU A 40 -30.41 24.38 -4.89
N VAL A 41 -29.79 24.13 -3.71
CA VAL A 41 -29.51 22.76 -3.30
C VAL A 41 -30.78 22.09 -2.84
N ALA A 42 -31.24 21.09 -3.57
CA ALA A 42 -32.43 20.30 -3.22
C ALA A 42 -32.12 19.19 -2.22
N GLU A 43 -30.97 18.48 -2.43
CA GLU A 43 -30.60 17.33 -1.61
C GLU A 43 -29.10 17.07 -1.68
N TYR A 44 -28.55 16.42 -0.66
CA TYR A 44 -27.21 15.82 -0.67
C TYR A 44 -27.34 14.31 -0.79
N VAL A 45 -26.67 13.75 -1.82
CA VAL A 45 -26.66 12.31 -2.10
C VAL A 45 -25.30 11.72 -1.82
N GLU A 46 -25.28 10.49 -1.34
CA GLU A 46 -24.01 9.78 -1.16
C GLU A 46 -23.31 9.60 -2.51
N THR A 47 -22.02 9.90 -2.52
CA THR A 47 -21.16 9.68 -3.66
C THR A 47 -19.99 8.82 -3.26
N GLY A 48 -19.57 7.97 -4.18
CA GLY A 48 -18.37 7.14 -4.04
C GLY A 48 -17.34 7.46 -5.11
N ARG A 49 -16.19 6.81 -4.96
CA ARG A 49 -15.14 6.86 -5.96
C ARG A 49 -14.84 5.44 -6.41
N LEU A 50 -14.94 5.23 -7.72
CA LEU A 50 -14.54 3.99 -8.36
C LEU A 50 -13.28 4.25 -9.19
N TYR A 51 -12.34 3.33 -9.15
CA TYR A 51 -11.15 3.33 -9.99
C TYR A 51 -11.31 2.28 -11.08
N LEU A 52 -10.91 2.62 -12.30
CA LEU A 52 -10.79 1.65 -13.38
C LEU A 52 -9.43 0.94 -13.23
N ASP A 53 -9.47 -0.36 -12.96
CA ASP A 53 -8.30 -1.22 -12.82
C ASP A 53 -8.31 -2.28 -13.94
N GLY A 54 -7.58 -2.00 -15.01
CA GLY A 54 -7.69 -2.79 -16.23
C GLY A 54 -9.10 -2.69 -16.80
N SER A 55 -9.84 -3.78 -16.78
CA SER A 55 -11.24 -3.87 -17.24
C SER A 55 -12.27 -3.87 -16.10
N ALA A 56 -11.82 -3.81 -14.84
CA ALA A 56 -12.68 -3.87 -13.67
C ALA A 56 -12.83 -2.52 -12.98
N LEU A 57 -14.03 -2.23 -12.46
CA LEU A 57 -14.28 -1.10 -11.57
C LEU A 57 -14.12 -1.57 -10.12
N ILE A 58 -13.24 -0.91 -9.39
CA ILE A 58 -12.98 -1.20 -7.97
C ILE A 58 -13.25 0.02 -7.11
N GLY A 59 -13.82 -0.19 -5.93
CA GLY A 59 -14.11 0.88 -4.98
C GLY A 59 -12.84 1.49 -4.38
N ALA A 60 -12.89 2.77 -4.05
CA ALA A 60 -11.76 3.48 -3.44
C ALA A 60 -11.32 2.89 -2.09
N LEU A 61 -12.21 2.19 -1.40
CA LEU A 61 -11.94 1.51 -0.13
C LEU A 61 -11.68 0.00 -0.31
N ASP A 62 -11.63 -0.48 -1.54
CA ASP A 62 -11.31 -1.87 -1.85
C ASP A 62 -9.92 -2.25 -1.32
N GLY A 63 -9.75 -3.51 -0.91
CA GLY A 63 -8.48 -4.05 -0.42
C GLY A 63 -7.34 -3.85 -1.41
N VAL A 64 -7.61 -4.09 -2.70
CA VAL A 64 -6.62 -3.92 -3.78
C VAL A 64 -6.07 -2.50 -3.85
N VAL A 65 -6.93 -1.49 -3.80
CA VAL A 65 -6.52 -0.07 -3.81
C VAL A 65 -5.72 0.26 -2.56
N ARG A 66 -6.19 -0.18 -1.40
CA ARG A 66 -5.54 0.05 -0.12
C ARG A 66 -4.14 -0.57 -0.05
N ASP A 67 -3.99 -1.80 -0.54
CA ASP A 67 -2.70 -2.50 -0.54
C ASP A 67 -1.70 -1.83 -1.49
N ARG A 68 -2.14 -1.39 -2.66
CA ARG A 68 -1.31 -0.59 -3.59
C ARG A 68 -0.84 0.72 -2.97
N ILE A 69 -1.72 1.41 -2.25
CA ILE A 69 -1.35 2.64 -1.53
C ILE A 69 -0.30 2.34 -0.46
N ARG A 70 -0.44 1.25 0.30
CA ARG A 70 0.55 0.84 1.32
C ARG A 70 1.90 0.54 0.70
N MET A 71 1.93 -0.24 -0.39
CA MET A 71 3.17 -0.52 -1.12
C MET A 71 3.81 0.77 -1.67
N ALA A 72 3.02 1.68 -2.23
CA ALA A 72 3.52 2.95 -2.75
C ALA A 72 4.13 3.85 -1.66
N LEU A 73 3.54 3.87 -0.46
CA LEU A 73 4.01 4.70 0.65
C LEU A 73 5.19 4.08 1.41
N ASN A 74 5.19 2.77 1.59
CA ASN A 74 6.11 2.08 2.49
C ASN A 74 7.12 1.19 1.79
N GLY A 75 6.90 0.87 0.52
CA GLY A 75 7.68 -0.13 -0.21
C GLY A 75 7.27 -1.57 0.11
N LEU A 76 7.95 -2.51 -0.51
CA LEU A 76 7.75 -3.95 -0.37
C LEU A 76 9.09 -4.63 -0.14
N VAL A 77 9.11 -5.60 0.76
CA VAL A 77 10.21 -6.54 0.96
C VAL A 77 9.68 -7.95 0.71
N THR A 78 10.35 -8.70 -0.15
CA THR A 78 10.11 -10.14 -0.33
C THR A 78 11.27 -10.89 0.29
N VAL A 79 10.95 -11.82 1.19
CA VAL A 79 11.92 -12.72 1.83
C VAL A 79 11.64 -14.14 1.36
N THR A 80 12.63 -14.81 0.79
CA THR A 80 12.54 -16.22 0.38
C THR A 80 13.45 -17.07 1.25
N LEU A 81 12.89 -18.14 1.82
CA LEU A 81 13.60 -19.10 2.66
C LEU A 81 13.38 -20.52 2.13
N ILE A 82 14.46 -21.27 1.95
CA ILE A 82 14.43 -22.66 1.52
C ILE A 82 14.82 -23.54 2.72
N LEU A 83 14.00 -24.52 3.02
CA LEU A 83 14.19 -25.47 4.12
C LEU A 83 14.34 -26.89 3.55
N ASP A 84 15.10 -27.72 4.26
CA ASP A 84 15.18 -29.17 4.02
C ASP A 84 14.00 -29.92 4.71
N GLU A 85 13.96 -31.23 4.54
CA GLU A 85 12.94 -32.12 5.16
C GLU A 85 12.96 -32.09 6.70
N ALA A 86 14.05 -31.66 7.30
CA ALA A 86 14.20 -31.54 8.76
C ALA A 86 13.92 -30.12 9.27
N ASP A 87 13.29 -29.28 8.44
CA ASP A 87 12.98 -27.88 8.70
C ASP A 87 14.23 -27.00 8.96
N LYS A 88 15.38 -27.37 8.36
CA LYS A 88 16.61 -26.61 8.47
C LYS A 88 16.84 -25.72 7.23
N PRO A 89 17.30 -24.49 7.41
CA PRO A 89 17.67 -23.63 6.28
C PRO A 89 18.73 -24.27 5.37
N MET A 90 18.51 -24.20 4.06
CA MET A 90 19.44 -24.68 3.03
C MET A 90 20.31 -23.55 2.47
N GLY A 91 20.47 -22.49 3.19
CA GLY A 91 21.25 -21.30 2.86
C GLY A 91 20.71 -20.09 3.59
N GLU A 92 21.34 -18.95 3.33
CA GLU A 92 20.88 -17.66 3.85
C GLU A 92 19.52 -17.29 3.21
N PRO A 93 18.66 -16.57 3.94
CA PRO A 93 17.42 -16.05 3.36
C PRO A 93 17.75 -15.05 2.25
N TRP A 94 16.98 -15.10 1.16
CA TRP A 94 17.11 -14.16 0.05
C TRP A 94 16.12 -13.00 0.23
N VAL A 95 16.61 -11.76 0.06
CA VAL A 95 15.81 -10.55 0.22
C VAL A 95 15.76 -9.73 -1.07
N GLU A 96 14.56 -9.42 -1.53
CA GLU A 96 14.33 -8.46 -2.61
C GLU A 96 13.59 -7.23 -2.12
N LEU A 97 14.01 -6.06 -2.59
CA LEU A 97 13.47 -4.75 -2.20
C LEU A 97 12.76 -4.09 -3.40
N MET A 98 11.57 -3.58 -3.18
CA MET A 98 10.86 -2.77 -4.16
C MET A 98 10.36 -1.47 -3.54
N GLY A 99 10.72 -0.33 -4.15
CA GLY A 99 10.31 0.99 -3.67
C GLY A 99 10.95 1.41 -2.35
N LEU A 100 12.13 0.87 -2.02
CA LEU A 100 12.93 1.18 -0.85
C LEU A 100 14.32 1.68 -1.25
N PRO A 101 15.01 2.47 -0.39
CA PRO A 101 16.40 2.84 -0.61
C PRO A 101 17.32 1.62 -0.70
N ALA A 102 18.35 1.70 -1.54
CA ALA A 102 19.34 0.62 -1.67
C ALA A 102 20.20 0.44 -0.41
N THR A 103 20.40 1.51 0.39
CA THR A 103 21.19 1.52 1.63
C THR A 103 20.37 2.12 2.76
N GLY A 104 20.65 1.71 3.99
CA GLY A 104 20.07 2.27 5.21
C GLY A 104 20.96 3.35 5.84
N ARG A 105 21.03 3.38 7.16
CA ARG A 105 21.91 4.28 7.94
C ARG A 105 23.39 3.95 7.76
N GLY A 106 23.72 2.68 7.46
CA GLY A 106 25.06 2.23 7.17
C GLY A 106 25.41 2.34 5.67
N GLU A 107 26.65 2.05 5.33
CA GLU A 107 27.11 1.97 3.92
C GLU A 107 26.78 0.64 3.25
N ARG A 108 26.40 -0.37 4.05
CA ARG A 108 26.05 -1.71 3.57
C ARG A 108 24.70 -1.67 2.85
N PRO A 109 24.52 -2.42 1.76
CA PRO A 109 23.23 -2.58 1.10
C PRO A 109 22.15 -3.06 2.08
N LEU A 110 20.97 -2.45 2.02
CA LEU A 110 19.86 -2.76 2.94
C LEU A 110 19.42 -4.23 2.82
N ALA A 111 19.45 -4.80 1.61
CA ALA A 111 19.13 -6.22 1.42
C ALA A 111 20.11 -7.12 2.18
N GLU A 112 21.42 -6.90 2.06
CA GLU A 112 22.44 -7.67 2.78
C GLU A 112 22.35 -7.51 4.30
N THR A 113 21.94 -6.34 4.78
CA THR A 113 21.70 -6.12 6.22
C THR A 113 20.53 -6.96 6.69
N LEU A 114 19.43 -6.95 5.92
CA LEU A 114 18.25 -7.77 6.22
C LEU A 114 18.55 -9.26 6.17
N GLU A 115 19.29 -9.74 5.15
CA GLU A 115 19.66 -11.14 5.01
C GLU A 115 20.49 -11.61 6.22
N ALA A 116 21.47 -10.83 6.66
CA ALA A 116 22.30 -11.17 7.80
C ALA A 116 21.50 -11.21 9.11
N ASP A 117 20.64 -10.21 9.38
CA ASP A 117 19.84 -10.16 10.60
C ASP A 117 18.77 -11.27 10.62
N LEU A 118 18.19 -11.57 9.47
CA LEU A 118 17.26 -12.69 9.33
C LEU A 118 17.94 -14.03 9.54
N ASP A 119 19.12 -14.26 8.96
CA ASP A 119 19.88 -15.49 9.14
C ASP A 119 20.22 -15.72 10.61
N GLU A 120 20.71 -14.69 11.32
CA GLU A 120 20.99 -14.74 12.74
C GLU A 120 19.74 -15.11 13.58
N VAL A 121 18.59 -14.50 13.29
CA VAL A 121 17.34 -14.77 14.03
C VAL A 121 16.81 -16.16 13.68
N ILE A 122 16.75 -16.55 12.42
CA ILE A 122 16.27 -17.86 11.98
C ILE A 122 17.11 -18.96 12.60
N GLY A 123 18.45 -18.80 12.65
CA GLY A 123 19.34 -19.76 13.27
C GLY A 123 19.12 -19.98 14.77
N ARG A 124 18.42 -19.07 15.45
CA ARG A 124 18.06 -19.17 16.89
C ARG A 124 16.64 -19.65 17.14
N LEU A 125 15.81 -19.77 16.09
CA LEU A 125 14.43 -20.21 16.23
C LEU A 125 14.35 -21.68 16.65
N GLY A 126 13.45 -21.95 17.57
CA GLY A 126 13.21 -23.32 18.02
C GLY A 126 12.46 -24.15 16.97
N ARG A 127 12.68 -25.47 16.99
CA ARG A 127 12.07 -26.42 16.04
C ARG A 127 10.55 -26.27 15.88
N LYS A 128 9.82 -25.89 16.93
CA LYS A 128 8.37 -25.71 16.87
C LYS A 128 7.94 -24.52 15.98
N VAL A 129 8.78 -23.50 15.89
CA VAL A 129 8.56 -22.34 15.01
C VAL A 129 8.97 -22.69 13.60
N MET A 130 10.11 -23.33 13.42
CA MET A 130 10.62 -23.74 12.11
C MET A 130 9.71 -24.73 11.37
N ALA A 131 8.99 -25.58 12.11
CA ALA A 131 8.04 -26.58 11.56
C ALA A 131 6.63 -25.99 11.27
N ASP A 132 6.38 -24.73 11.60
CA ASP A 132 5.07 -24.07 11.49
C ASP A 132 5.22 -22.82 10.60
N ASP A 133 4.74 -22.90 9.36
CA ASP A 133 4.92 -21.83 8.38
C ASP A 133 4.34 -20.49 8.83
N ASP A 134 3.17 -20.51 9.47
CA ASP A 134 2.52 -19.27 9.91
C ASP A 134 3.36 -18.56 10.99
N LYS A 135 3.92 -19.32 11.93
CA LYS A 135 4.78 -18.77 12.99
C LYS A 135 6.12 -18.28 12.44
N LEU A 136 6.71 -19.05 11.54
CA LEU A 136 7.97 -18.69 10.91
C LEU A 136 7.80 -17.42 10.08
N GLU A 137 6.72 -17.32 9.31
CA GLU A 137 6.37 -16.13 8.55
C GLU A 137 6.16 -14.91 9.45
N GLU A 138 5.48 -15.06 10.58
CA GLU A 138 5.27 -13.98 11.54
C GLU A 138 6.59 -13.45 12.12
N GLU A 139 7.52 -14.35 12.51
CA GLU A 139 8.83 -13.95 13.01
C GLU A 139 9.67 -13.27 11.94
N ILE A 140 9.70 -13.79 10.71
CA ILE A 140 10.40 -13.15 9.59
C ILE A 140 9.83 -11.75 9.32
N ARG A 141 8.52 -11.60 9.27
CA ARG A 141 7.86 -10.29 9.08
C ARG A 141 8.21 -9.29 10.18
N LYS A 142 8.25 -9.76 11.42
CA LYS A 142 8.57 -8.93 12.58
C LYS A 142 10.01 -8.42 12.51
N VAL A 143 10.97 -9.30 12.26
CA VAL A 143 12.39 -8.94 12.11
C VAL A 143 12.58 -7.98 10.95
N THR A 144 12.04 -8.29 9.77
CA THR A 144 12.12 -7.43 8.59
C THR A 144 11.62 -6.02 8.87
N ARG A 145 10.46 -5.88 9.53
CA ARG A 145 9.90 -4.56 9.89
C ARG A 145 10.69 -3.84 10.97
N GLN A 146 11.31 -4.56 11.88
CA GLN A 146 12.18 -3.97 12.90
C GLN A 146 13.43 -3.40 12.25
N VAL A 147 14.16 -4.19 11.48
CA VAL A 147 15.40 -3.78 10.81
C VAL A 147 15.14 -2.61 9.85
N THR A 148 14.11 -2.68 9.03
CA THR A 148 13.78 -1.56 8.12
C THR A 148 13.37 -0.30 8.88
N MET A 149 12.70 -0.42 10.02
CA MET A 149 12.40 0.74 10.87
C MET A 149 13.66 1.36 11.46
N GLU A 150 14.64 0.56 11.86
CA GLU A 150 15.93 1.02 12.40
C GLU A 150 16.80 1.65 11.31
N GLU A 151 16.87 1.02 10.13
CA GLU A 151 17.75 1.44 9.03
C GLU A 151 17.21 2.62 8.22
N ILE A 152 15.92 2.65 7.93
CA ILE A 152 15.31 3.62 7.01
C ILE A 152 14.08 4.33 7.55
N GLY A 153 13.66 4.05 8.79
CA GLY A 153 12.50 4.68 9.43
C GLY A 153 11.16 4.30 8.80
N LYS A 154 11.07 3.16 8.09
CA LYS A 154 9.85 2.70 7.43
C LYS A 154 9.49 1.27 7.82
N LYS A 155 8.19 0.96 7.75
CA LYS A 155 7.66 -0.40 7.90
C LYS A 155 7.04 -0.84 6.57
N PRO A 156 7.79 -1.51 5.70
CA PRO A 156 7.31 -1.97 4.39
C PRO A 156 6.22 -3.04 4.52
N GLU A 157 5.50 -3.27 3.43
CA GLU A 157 4.76 -4.51 3.26
C GLU A 157 5.78 -5.65 3.09
N VAL A 158 5.50 -6.81 3.70
CA VAL A 158 6.43 -7.94 3.68
C VAL A 158 5.72 -9.17 3.16
N THR A 159 6.27 -9.76 2.09
CA THR A 159 5.89 -11.06 1.57
C THR A 159 6.95 -12.07 1.96
N VAL A 160 6.54 -13.19 2.54
CA VAL A 160 7.46 -14.29 2.88
C VAL A 160 7.10 -15.50 2.03
N VAL A 161 8.11 -16.08 1.41
CA VAL A 161 8.01 -17.31 0.62
C VAL A 161 8.85 -18.39 1.28
N ILE A 162 8.19 -19.40 1.85
CA ILE A 162 8.85 -20.55 2.47
C ILE A 162 8.68 -21.72 1.51
N SER A 163 9.79 -22.34 1.11
CA SER A 163 9.81 -23.52 0.26
C SER A 163 10.50 -24.68 0.98
N ARG A 164 9.84 -25.84 1.08
CA ARG A 164 10.44 -27.07 1.61
C ARG A 164 10.82 -27.99 0.48
N LEU A 165 12.09 -28.36 0.42
CA LEU A 165 12.57 -29.34 -0.54
C LEU A 165 12.41 -30.72 0.09
N MET A 166 11.68 -31.61 -0.61
CA MET A 166 11.54 -33.01 -0.26
C MET A 166 12.58 -33.81 -1.04
N ALA A 167 13.33 -34.71 -0.40
CA ALA A 167 14.14 -35.66 -1.15
C ALA A 167 13.22 -36.67 -1.84
N GLU A 168 13.55 -37.05 -3.08
CA GLU A 168 12.87 -38.13 -3.80
C GLU A 168 13.24 -39.51 -3.20
#